data_5cab0cba38f8936117ce3bc52465d91b
#
_entry.id   5cab0cba38f8936117ce3bc52465d91b
#
_cell.length_a   1.000
_cell.length_b   1.000
_cell.length_c   1.000
_cell.angle_alpha   90.00
_cell.angle_beta   90.00
_cell.angle_gamma   90.00
#
_symmetry.space_group_name_H-M   'P 1'
#
loop_
_entity.id
_entity.type
_entity.pdbx_description
1 polymer ?
#
loop_
_entity_poly.entity_id
_entity_poly.type
_entity_poly.pdbx_seq_one_letter_code
_entity_poly.pdbx_strand_id
1 'polypeptide(L)'
;MSFRKKAYLYTQIVYYMMVAMNYGQFRFRMVALLLVVLCTCSSSPHAKGKKRASLQREGWELVWHDEFDGKKLSDEWTRIPRFPNPPEWNKFMSSDDRLYKVKGGVLTLYGLVNNFLPEDTAHVLTGGVYTRDKVLFQRGRLDIRLRMDDASGAWPAAWLLPEGQWPFGGEIDIMERLNYDDFAHQTIHSAVTEYDKEARKTQEWHHTAPIDKGGWNVYSVELYEDSVSFLINDKLTFTYRKEPQHGPKQFPYDQPMYLLLDMQLGGHWVGRVDPKELPYRYQIDYVRFYKKRFKD
;
A
#
# COMPACT_ATOMS: atom_id res chain seq x y z
N MET A 1 21.39 31.45 -2.75
CA MET A 1 22.71 32.08 -3.00
C MET A 1 23.61 31.05 -3.66
N SER A 2 24.09 31.31 -4.91
CA SER A 2 24.82 30.33 -5.72
C SER A 2 26.19 29.98 -5.10
N PHE A 3 26.66 28.76 -5.33
CA PHE A 3 27.91 28.18 -4.83
C PHE A 3 29.13 29.11 -5.11
N ARG A 4 29.13 29.84 -6.22
CA ARG A 4 30.19 30.81 -6.58
C ARG A 4 30.23 32.05 -5.67
N LYS A 5 29.10 32.53 -5.16
CA LYS A 5 29.05 33.65 -4.21
C LYS A 5 29.57 33.26 -2.81
N LYS A 6 29.39 32.01 -2.39
CA LYS A 6 29.94 31.51 -1.12
C LYS A 6 31.47 31.36 -1.17
N ALA A 7 32.01 30.87 -2.29
CA ALA A 7 33.45 30.73 -2.46
C ALA A 7 34.16 32.08 -2.48
N TYR A 8 33.58 33.07 -3.14
CA TYR A 8 34.14 34.44 -3.18
C TYR A 8 34.16 35.11 -1.79
N LEU A 9 33.08 34.93 -1.02
CA LEU A 9 33.00 35.48 0.35
C LEU A 9 34.05 34.81 1.26
N TYR A 10 34.29 33.51 1.09
CA TYR A 10 35.28 32.77 1.85
C TYR A 10 36.69 33.24 1.58
N THR A 11 37.04 33.51 0.33
CA THR A 11 38.36 34.02 -0.08
C THR A 11 38.63 35.42 0.47
N GLN A 12 37.61 36.29 0.52
CA GLN A 12 37.72 37.63 1.08
C GLN A 12 37.92 37.60 2.61
N ILE A 13 37.23 36.73 3.33
CA ILE A 13 37.34 36.58 4.77
C ILE A 13 38.77 36.06 5.14
N VAL A 14 39.28 35.08 4.42
CA VAL A 14 40.65 34.54 4.64
C VAL A 14 41.72 35.60 4.36
N TYR A 15 41.54 36.40 3.30
CA TYR A 15 42.47 37.50 2.96
C TYR A 15 42.47 38.58 4.05
N TYR A 16 41.34 39.02 4.59
CA TYR A 16 41.27 39.99 5.68
C TYR A 16 41.85 39.42 6.99
N MET A 17 41.70 38.13 7.23
CA MET A 17 42.30 37.49 8.41
C MET A 17 43.84 37.42 8.30
N MET A 18 44.40 37.15 7.11
CA MET A 18 45.84 37.17 6.88
C MET A 18 46.47 38.57 7.00
N VAL A 19 45.76 39.62 6.57
CA VAL A 19 46.21 40.99 6.70
C VAL A 19 46.15 41.46 8.16
N ALA A 20 45.19 41.00 8.95
CA ALA A 20 45.08 41.33 10.38
C ALA A 20 46.15 40.61 11.25
N MET A 21 46.71 39.50 10.80
CA MET A 21 47.78 38.76 11.48
C MET A 21 49.18 39.40 11.33
N ASN A 22 49.38 40.30 10.36
CA ASN A 22 50.67 41.02 10.15
C ASN A 22 50.85 42.31 10.97
N TYR A 23 49.85 42.74 11.73
CA TYR A 23 49.99 43.81 12.71
C TYR A 23 50.05 43.22 14.10
N GLY A 24 51.30 43.04 14.57
CA GLY A 24 51.56 42.51 15.91
C GLY A 24 50.97 43.40 16.99
N GLN A 25 50.21 42.79 17.82
CA GLN A 25 49.84 43.01 19.23
C GLN A 25 48.36 42.67 19.44
N PHE A 26 48.08 41.42 19.79
CA PHE A 26 47.03 41.08 20.75
C PHE A 26 47.21 39.63 21.19
N ARG A 27 47.94 39.45 22.25
CA ARG A 27 48.05 38.16 22.92
C ARG A 27 46.80 37.88 23.76
N PHE A 28 46.33 36.66 23.67
CA PHE A 28 45.41 35.99 24.61
C PHE A 28 44.00 36.53 24.75
N ARG A 29 43.11 36.06 23.89
CA ARG A 29 41.70 35.76 24.21
C ARG A 29 40.89 35.16 23.02
N MET A 30 41.52 34.64 22.00
CA MET A 30 40.81 34.12 20.80
C MET A 30 40.92 32.59 20.57
N VAL A 31 41.39 31.81 21.55
CA VAL A 31 41.43 30.35 21.39
C VAL A 31 40.06 29.68 21.68
N ALA A 32 39.18 30.37 22.43
CA ALA A 32 37.87 29.81 22.78
C ALA A 32 36.77 30.05 21.72
N LEU A 33 36.97 30.98 20.77
CA LEU A 33 35.96 31.31 19.75
C LEU A 33 36.16 30.54 18.42
N LEU A 34 37.34 29.95 18.18
CA LEU A 34 37.61 29.17 16.95
C LEU A 34 37.13 27.72 17.01
N LEU A 35 36.82 27.20 18.19
CA LEU A 35 36.26 25.83 18.35
C LEU A 35 34.75 25.75 18.24
N VAL A 36 34.02 26.88 18.24
CA VAL A 36 32.59 26.89 18.11
C VAL A 36 32.13 27.08 16.65
N VAL A 37 32.99 27.58 15.76
CA VAL A 37 32.63 27.81 14.32
C VAL A 37 32.91 26.59 13.44
N LEU A 38 33.68 25.59 13.92
CA LEU A 38 33.97 24.37 13.15
C LEU A 38 33.03 23.21 13.40
N CYS A 39 32.05 23.36 14.30
CA CYS A 39 30.99 22.33 14.56
C CYS A 39 29.64 22.65 13.96
N THR A 40 29.51 23.70 13.13
CA THR A 40 28.36 23.83 12.23
C THR A 40 28.72 23.28 10.85
N CYS A 41 29.25 22.06 10.78
CA CYS A 41 29.10 21.24 9.60
C CYS A 41 27.61 21.11 9.34
N SER A 42 27.18 21.82 8.30
CA SER A 42 25.89 21.71 7.69
C SER A 42 25.40 20.25 7.69
N SER A 43 24.58 19.88 8.65
CA SER A 43 23.62 18.83 8.43
C SER A 43 22.76 19.35 7.27
N SER A 44 23.04 18.85 6.07
CA SER A 44 22.07 18.82 4.99
C SER A 44 20.74 18.42 5.65
N PRO A 45 19.62 19.04 5.32
CA PRO A 45 18.35 18.51 5.79
C PRO A 45 18.30 17.09 5.27
N HIS A 46 18.64 16.12 6.12
CA HIS A 46 18.26 14.74 5.93
C HIS A 46 16.75 14.84 5.69
N ALA A 47 16.33 14.42 4.52
CA ALA A 47 14.92 14.18 4.26
C ALA A 47 14.42 13.48 5.51
N LYS A 48 13.49 14.12 6.24
CA LYS A 48 12.93 13.56 7.47
C LYS A 48 12.46 12.17 7.11
N GLY A 49 13.22 11.16 7.52
CA GLY A 49 12.90 9.77 7.27
C GLY A 49 11.46 9.59 7.72
N LYS A 50 10.64 9.01 6.87
CA LYS A 50 9.25 8.72 7.15
C LYS A 50 9.20 7.97 8.48
N LYS A 51 8.57 8.56 9.51
CA LYS A 51 8.47 7.92 10.82
C LYS A 51 7.56 6.71 10.61
N ARG A 52 8.16 5.52 10.49
CA ARG A 52 7.40 4.28 10.28
C ARG A 52 6.56 4.00 11.51
N ALA A 53 5.33 3.54 11.28
CA ALA A 53 4.50 2.99 12.34
C ALA A 53 5.22 1.79 12.97
N SER A 54 5.09 1.64 14.29
CA SER A 54 5.69 0.51 15.02
C SER A 54 5.31 -0.82 14.37
N LEU A 55 6.27 -1.73 14.27
CA LEU A 55 6.02 -3.14 13.89
C LEU A 55 5.33 -3.92 15.02
N GLN A 56 5.39 -3.39 16.25
CA GLN A 56 4.78 -4.04 17.42
C GLN A 56 3.29 -3.69 17.49
N ARG A 57 2.48 -4.70 17.75
CA ARG A 57 1.06 -4.60 18.02
C ARG A 57 0.72 -5.39 19.27
N GLU A 58 0.06 -4.77 20.23
CA GLU A 58 -0.30 -5.42 21.49
C GLU A 58 -1.19 -6.66 21.24
N GLY A 59 -0.85 -7.78 21.86
CA GLY A 59 -1.56 -9.05 21.70
C GLY A 59 -1.26 -9.81 20.40
N TRP A 60 -0.38 -9.26 19.55
CA TRP A 60 -0.04 -9.84 18.26
C TRP A 60 1.47 -9.99 18.07
N GLU A 61 1.89 -11.01 17.34
CA GLU A 61 3.26 -11.26 16.93
C GLU A 61 3.38 -11.10 15.42
N LEU A 62 4.30 -10.24 14.98
CA LEU A 62 4.60 -10.07 13.55
C LEU A 62 5.31 -11.33 13.05
N VAL A 63 4.71 -12.00 12.06
CA VAL A 63 5.27 -13.24 11.49
C VAL A 63 5.69 -13.09 10.04
N TRP A 64 5.16 -12.11 9.33
CA TRP A 64 5.56 -11.77 7.97
C TRP A 64 5.27 -10.31 7.66
N HIS A 65 6.12 -9.67 6.84
CA HIS A 65 5.87 -8.32 6.35
C HIS A 65 6.69 -7.99 5.09
N ASP A 66 6.17 -7.06 4.30
CA ASP A 66 6.94 -6.32 3.29
C ASP A 66 6.74 -4.82 3.49
N GLU A 67 7.84 -4.10 3.68
CA GLU A 67 7.90 -2.64 3.85
C GLU A 67 8.32 -1.94 2.55
N PHE A 68 8.48 -2.69 1.48
CA PHE A 68 8.92 -2.23 0.16
C PHE A 68 10.20 -1.39 0.19
N ASP A 69 11.14 -1.74 1.09
CA ASP A 69 12.41 -1.03 1.27
C ASP A 69 13.41 -1.26 0.14
N GLY A 70 13.17 -2.28 -0.67
CA GLY A 70 13.99 -2.63 -1.80
C GLY A 70 13.97 -1.59 -2.93
N LYS A 71 14.69 -1.90 -4.00
CA LYS A 71 14.65 -1.14 -5.26
C LYS A 71 13.71 -1.75 -6.30
N LYS A 72 13.21 -2.96 -6.03
CA LYS A 72 12.27 -3.75 -6.85
C LYS A 72 11.36 -4.56 -5.93
N LEU A 73 10.32 -5.15 -6.48
CA LEU A 73 9.50 -6.14 -5.77
C LEU A 73 10.37 -7.29 -5.26
N SER A 74 10.09 -7.77 -4.05
CA SER A 74 10.68 -8.99 -3.54
C SER A 74 10.17 -10.22 -4.32
N ASP A 75 10.86 -11.33 -4.18
CA ASP A 75 10.49 -12.57 -4.87
C ASP A 75 9.21 -13.21 -4.28
N GLU A 76 8.68 -12.66 -3.19
CA GLU A 76 7.41 -13.06 -2.58
C GLU A 76 6.18 -12.54 -3.33
N TRP A 77 6.38 -11.62 -4.27
CA TRP A 77 5.33 -11.10 -5.14
C TRP A 77 5.49 -11.57 -6.57
N THR A 78 4.37 -11.80 -7.23
CA THR A 78 4.28 -12.01 -8.67
C THR A 78 3.41 -10.91 -9.27
N ARG A 79 3.81 -10.35 -10.40
CA ARG A 79 2.96 -9.43 -11.17
C ARG A 79 1.81 -10.20 -11.78
N ILE A 80 0.60 -9.69 -11.65
CA ILE A 80 -0.60 -10.33 -12.19
C ILE A 80 -0.60 -10.19 -13.71
N PRO A 81 -0.59 -11.28 -14.48
CA PRO A 81 -0.74 -11.21 -15.93
C PRO A 81 -2.20 -10.98 -16.31
N ARG A 82 -2.46 -10.51 -17.52
CA ARG A 82 -3.80 -10.61 -18.10
C ARG A 82 -4.13 -12.05 -18.41
N PHE A 83 -5.29 -12.51 -17.94
CA PHE A 83 -5.73 -13.88 -18.18
C PHE A 83 -6.31 -14.05 -19.59
N PRO A 84 -6.28 -15.25 -20.18
CA PRO A 84 -7.15 -15.58 -21.29
C PRO A 84 -8.63 -15.41 -20.86
N ASN A 85 -9.44 -14.70 -21.65
CA ASN A 85 -10.84 -14.37 -21.30
C ASN A 85 -10.95 -13.72 -19.89
N PRO A 86 -10.33 -12.56 -19.67
CA PRO A 86 -10.19 -11.99 -18.35
C PRO A 86 -11.56 -11.53 -17.80
N PRO A 87 -11.80 -11.69 -16.48
CA PRO A 87 -12.88 -10.99 -15.81
C PRO A 87 -12.63 -9.47 -15.86
N GLU A 88 -13.65 -8.66 -15.51
CA GLU A 88 -13.54 -7.20 -15.61
C GLU A 88 -12.34 -6.63 -14.87
N TRP A 89 -12.09 -7.10 -13.66
CA TRP A 89 -10.98 -6.66 -12.83
C TRP A 89 -9.60 -6.89 -13.46
N ASN A 90 -9.47 -7.93 -14.31
CA ASN A 90 -8.20 -8.29 -14.94
C ASN A 90 -8.07 -7.80 -16.40
N LYS A 91 -9.10 -7.13 -16.91
CA LYS A 91 -9.21 -6.78 -18.34
C LYS A 91 -8.05 -5.97 -18.88
N PHE A 92 -7.49 -5.07 -18.09
CA PHE A 92 -6.39 -4.20 -18.49
C PHE A 92 -5.07 -4.51 -17.77
N MET A 93 -5.01 -5.64 -17.05
CA MET A 93 -3.82 -6.04 -16.31
C MET A 93 -2.63 -6.29 -17.25
N SER A 94 -1.43 -5.87 -16.82
CA SER A 94 -0.20 -6.12 -17.55
C SER A 94 0.99 -6.24 -16.61
N SER A 95 1.96 -7.08 -16.98
CA SER A 95 3.22 -7.25 -16.23
C SER A 95 4.33 -6.28 -16.66
N ASP A 96 4.03 -5.28 -17.51
CA ASP A 96 5.01 -4.31 -18.01
C ASP A 96 5.63 -3.48 -16.88
N ASP A 97 6.94 -3.30 -16.90
CA ASP A 97 7.71 -2.63 -15.84
C ASP A 97 7.22 -1.21 -15.51
N ARG A 98 6.68 -0.49 -16.47
CA ARG A 98 6.20 0.89 -16.31
C ARG A 98 5.00 1.02 -15.36
N LEU A 99 4.29 -0.08 -15.13
CA LEU A 99 3.14 -0.13 -14.22
C LEU A 99 3.52 -0.36 -12.75
N TYR A 100 4.81 -0.57 -12.46
CA TYR A 100 5.30 -0.95 -11.13
C TYR A 100 6.48 -0.07 -10.72
N LYS A 101 6.46 0.43 -9.49
CA LYS A 101 7.58 1.20 -8.95
C LYS A 101 7.73 0.95 -7.47
N VAL A 102 8.91 0.47 -7.07
CA VAL A 102 9.32 0.41 -5.66
C VAL A 102 10.33 1.51 -5.40
N LYS A 103 9.97 2.46 -4.53
CA LYS A 103 10.85 3.60 -4.19
C LYS A 103 10.51 4.20 -2.84
N GLY A 104 11.54 4.34 -1.99
CA GLY A 104 11.40 5.04 -0.70
C GLY A 104 10.44 4.36 0.26
N GLY A 105 10.42 3.01 0.28
CA GLY A 105 9.52 2.23 1.12
C GLY A 105 8.06 2.28 0.65
N VAL A 106 7.83 2.38 -0.66
CA VAL A 106 6.47 2.38 -1.23
C VAL A 106 6.47 1.60 -2.52
N LEU A 107 5.55 0.65 -2.64
CA LEU A 107 5.13 0.08 -3.91
C LEU A 107 4.07 1.00 -4.52
N THR A 108 4.24 1.40 -5.76
CA THR A 108 3.22 2.09 -6.56
C THR A 108 2.82 1.22 -7.73
N LEU A 109 1.53 0.91 -7.81
CA LEU A 109 0.89 0.30 -8.96
C LEU A 109 0.19 1.40 -9.76
N TYR A 110 0.36 1.37 -11.07
CA TYR A 110 -0.14 2.41 -11.95
C TYR A 110 -1.30 1.93 -12.82
N GLY A 111 -2.24 2.84 -13.08
CA GLY A 111 -3.11 2.82 -14.25
C GLY A 111 -2.62 3.87 -15.25
N LEU A 112 -2.28 3.45 -16.46
CA LEU A 112 -1.68 4.32 -17.48
C LEU A 112 -2.46 4.24 -18.79
N VAL A 113 -2.44 5.35 -19.55
CA VAL A 113 -2.80 5.31 -20.99
C VAL A 113 -1.74 4.48 -21.72
N ASN A 114 -2.18 3.52 -22.52
CA ASN A 114 -1.27 2.67 -23.29
C ASN A 114 -0.80 3.38 -24.57
N ASN A 115 0.25 4.15 -24.46
CA ASN A 115 0.99 4.75 -25.58
C ASN A 115 2.42 4.19 -25.70
N PHE A 116 2.71 3.08 -25.04
CA PHE A 116 4.06 2.57 -24.86
C PHE A 116 4.22 1.06 -25.13
N LEU A 117 3.12 0.33 -25.27
CA LEU A 117 3.09 -1.12 -25.56
C LEU A 117 2.18 -1.36 -26.78
N PRO A 118 2.68 -1.05 -28.00
CA PRO A 118 1.84 -1.02 -29.20
C PRO A 118 1.29 -2.39 -29.60
N GLU A 119 1.92 -3.48 -29.17
CA GLU A 119 1.44 -4.85 -29.37
C GLU A 119 0.22 -5.21 -28.50
N ASP A 120 -0.03 -4.47 -27.43
CA ASP A 120 -1.24 -4.62 -26.62
C ASP A 120 -2.30 -3.61 -27.08
N THR A 121 -3.41 -4.12 -27.60
CA THR A 121 -4.50 -3.28 -28.15
C THR A 121 -5.36 -2.58 -27.12
N ALA A 122 -5.18 -2.85 -25.82
CA ALA A 122 -5.88 -2.17 -24.74
C ALA A 122 -5.45 -0.71 -24.68
N HIS A 123 -6.42 0.22 -24.59
CA HIS A 123 -6.14 1.65 -24.56
C HIS A 123 -5.60 2.16 -23.22
N VAL A 124 -5.78 1.40 -22.15
CA VAL A 124 -5.19 1.62 -20.83
C VAL A 124 -4.62 0.31 -20.30
N LEU A 125 -3.60 0.41 -19.44
CA LEU A 125 -2.99 -0.74 -18.78
C LEU A 125 -2.87 -0.49 -17.28
N THR A 126 -2.96 -1.57 -16.50
CA THR A 126 -2.94 -1.53 -15.04
C THR A 126 -1.96 -2.52 -14.44
N GLY A 127 -1.37 -2.16 -13.30
CA GLY A 127 -0.48 -3.04 -12.54
C GLY A 127 -1.19 -3.70 -11.38
N GLY A 128 -0.82 -4.95 -11.10
CA GLY A 128 -1.27 -5.69 -9.93
C GLY A 128 -0.22 -6.72 -9.51
N VAL A 129 -0.22 -7.08 -8.24
CA VAL A 129 0.66 -8.09 -7.65
C VAL A 129 -0.12 -9.04 -6.78
N TYR A 130 0.35 -10.30 -6.68
CA TYR A 130 -0.21 -11.27 -5.76
C TYR A 130 0.89 -12.11 -5.09
N THR A 131 0.53 -12.72 -3.95
CA THR A 131 1.42 -13.64 -3.21
C THR A 131 1.15 -15.11 -3.49
N ARG A 132 0.37 -15.43 -4.52
CA ARG A 132 0.00 -16.80 -4.92
C ARG A 132 1.23 -17.70 -5.04
N ASP A 133 1.15 -18.92 -4.54
CA ASP A 133 2.22 -19.94 -4.51
C ASP A 133 3.49 -19.54 -3.72
N LYS A 134 3.44 -18.43 -2.96
CA LYS A 134 4.59 -17.88 -2.24
C LYS A 134 4.29 -17.60 -0.77
N VAL A 135 3.30 -16.77 -0.48
CA VAL A 135 2.91 -16.43 0.90
C VAL A 135 1.40 -16.55 1.04
N LEU A 136 0.99 -17.32 2.04
CA LEU A 136 -0.41 -17.57 2.33
C LEU A 136 -0.75 -17.08 3.74
N PHE A 137 -1.96 -16.56 3.89
CA PHE A 137 -2.48 -15.97 5.13
C PHE A 137 -3.64 -16.82 5.64
N GLN A 138 -3.60 -17.21 6.89
CA GLN A 138 -4.65 -17.97 7.56
C GLN A 138 -4.61 -17.69 9.04
N ARG A 139 -5.75 -17.49 9.70
CA ARG A 139 -5.90 -17.26 11.15
C ARG A 139 -4.86 -16.28 11.68
N GLY A 140 -5.18 -15.00 11.68
CA GLY A 140 -4.28 -13.94 12.09
C GLY A 140 -4.82 -12.58 11.66
N ARG A 141 -4.01 -11.55 11.77
CA ARG A 141 -4.36 -10.19 11.35
C ARG A 141 -3.44 -9.74 10.22
N LEU A 142 -4.04 -9.28 9.14
CA LEU A 142 -3.35 -8.66 8.00
C LEU A 142 -3.63 -7.16 8.02
N ASP A 143 -2.59 -6.35 8.09
CA ASP A 143 -2.63 -4.89 8.00
C ASP A 143 -2.00 -4.44 6.68
N ILE A 144 -2.73 -3.66 5.90
CA ILE A 144 -2.26 -3.09 4.63
C ILE A 144 -2.39 -1.57 4.73
N ARG A 145 -1.26 -0.86 4.71
CA ARG A 145 -1.27 0.60 4.69
C ARG A 145 -1.12 1.10 3.28
N LEU A 146 -2.14 1.75 2.78
CA LEU A 146 -2.17 2.20 1.40
C LEU A 146 -2.90 3.53 1.24
N ARG A 147 -2.71 4.15 0.07
CA ARG A 147 -3.46 5.30 -0.42
C ARG A 147 -3.61 5.25 -1.93
N MET A 148 -4.56 5.99 -2.46
CA MET A 148 -4.89 5.98 -3.87
C MET A 148 -5.33 7.36 -4.35
N ASP A 149 -5.15 7.60 -5.64
CA ASP A 149 -5.63 8.81 -6.32
C ASP A 149 -7.15 8.71 -6.58
N ASP A 150 -7.72 9.76 -7.15
CA ASP A 150 -9.08 9.81 -7.69
C ASP A 150 -9.04 9.77 -9.21
N ALA A 151 -9.91 8.99 -9.85
CA ALA A 151 -10.15 9.05 -11.29
C ALA A 151 -11.44 8.33 -11.67
N SER A 152 -12.06 8.74 -12.75
CA SER A 152 -13.21 8.07 -13.35
C SER A 152 -12.84 6.67 -13.85
N GLY A 153 -13.63 5.68 -13.50
CA GLY A 153 -13.38 4.28 -13.82
C GLY A 153 -12.31 3.61 -12.95
N ALA A 154 -11.81 4.28 -11.90
CA ALA A 154 -10.81 3.70 -11.00
C ALA A 154 -11.45 2.70 -10.02
N TRP A 155 -10.76 1.56 -9.83
CA TRP A 155 -11.19 0.48 -8.96
C TRP A 155 -9.97 -0.24 -8.34
N PRO A 156 -9.18 0.42 -7.46
CA PRO A 156 -8.12 -0.25 -6.72
C PRO A 156 -8.70 -1.21 -5.68
N ALA A 157 -8.05 -2.37 -5.52
CA ALA A 157 -8.48 -3.40 -4.59
C ALA A 157 -7.31 -4.00 -3.78
N ALA A 158 -7.64 -4.46 -2.56
CA ALA A 158 -6.81 -5.31 -1.71
C ALA A 158 -7.70 -6.44 -1.19
N TRP A 159 -7.43 -7.67 -1.59
CA TRP A 159 -8.33 -8.79 -1.40
C TRP A 159 -7.62 -10.13 -1.29
N LEU A 160 -8.30 -11.13 -0.73
CA LEU A 160 -7.78 -12.45 -0.48
C LEU A 160 -8.58 -13.50 -1.24
N LEU A 161 -7.85 -14.43 -1.88
CA LEU A 161 -8.40 -15.61 -2.53
C LEU A 161 -7.69 -16.87 -2.03
N PRO A 162 -8.41 -17.98 -1.87
CA PRO A 162 -7.80 -19.30 -1.75
C PRO A 162 -7.50 -19.89 -3.13
N GLU A 163 -6.79 -21.00 -3.17
CA GLU A 163 -6.80 -21.86 -4.34
C GLU A 163 -8.18 -22.53 -4.48
N GLY A 164 -8.64 -22.68 -5.74
CA GLY A 164 -9.89 -23.37 -6.02
C GLY A 164 -10.87 -22.61 -6.90
N GLN A 165 -12.08 -23.12 -6.98
CA GLN A 165 -13.12 -22.56 -7.83
C GLN A 165 -13.92 -21.50 -7.09
N TRP A 166 -13.94 -20.28 -7.64
CA TRP A 166 -14.80 -19.19 -7.18
C TRP A 166 -16.29 -19.48 -7.47
N PRO A 167 -17.25 -19.14 -6.57
CA PRO A 167 -17.06 -18.54 -5.24
C PRO A 167 -17.01 -19.58 -4.11
N PHE A 168 -16.85 -20.88 -4.43
CA PHE A 168 -16.94 -21.96 -3.44
C PHE A 168 -15.79 -21.94 -2.42
N GLY A 169 -14.62 -21.44 -2.80
CA GLY A 169 -13.50 -21.24 -1.91
C GLY A 169 -13.62 -19.96 -1.06
N GLY A 170 -14.52 -19.07 -1.41
CA GLY A 170 -14.66 -17.75 -0.81
C GLY A 170 -13.71 -16.70 -1.39
N GLU A 171 -14.01 -15.43 -1.05
CA GLU A 171 -13.19 -14.25 -1.35
C GLU A 171 -13.41 -13.23 -0.24
N ILE A 172 -12.37 -12.51 0.14
CA ILE A 172 -12.43 -11.47 1.16
C ILE A 172 -11.87 -10.17 0.57
N ASP A 173 -12.75 -9.21 0.27
CA ASP A 173 -12.36 -7.89 -0.20
C ASP A 173 -12.11 -6.99 1.00
N ILE A 174 -10.84 -6.86 1.38
CA ILE A 174 -10.43 -6.06 2.53
C ILE A 174 -10.69 -4.58 2.25
N MET A 175 -10.50 -4.17 1.01
CA MET A 175 -10.74 -2.81 0.54
C MET A 175 -10.94 -2.81 -0.97
N GLU A 176 -12.04 -2.24 -1.42
CA GLU A 176 -12.24 -1.76 -2.76
C GLU A 176 -12.70 -0.31 -2.71
N ARG A 177 -12.20 0.52 -3.62
CA ARG A 177 -12.64 1.91 -3.72
C ARG A 177 -12.98 2.27 -5.15
N LEU A 178 -14.08 2.97 -5.34
CA LEU A 178 -14.58 3.29 -6.67
C LEU A 178 -14.44 4.79 -6.95
N ASN A 179 -13.87 5.12 -8.10
CA ASN A 179 -13.84 6.48 -8.63
C ASN A 179 -13.34 7.53 -7.62
N TYR A 180 -14.27 8.33 -7.08
CA TYR A 180 -14.01 9.47 -6.18
C TYR A 180 -14.58 9.26 -4.78
N ASP A 181 -14.97 8.03 -4.43
CA ASP A 181 -15.62 7.75 -3.14
C ASP A 181 -14.72 8.18 -1.97
N ASP A 182 -15.34 8.66 -0.89
CA ASP A 182 -14.70 8.97 0.38
C ASP A 182 -14.89 7.84 1.41
N PHE A 183 -15.29 6.67 0.92
CA PHE A 183 -15.45 5.42 1.67
C PHE A 183 -14.85 4.25 0.88
N ALA A 184 -14.61 3.16 1.58
CA ALA A 184 -14.21 1.88 0.98
C ALA A 184 -15.32 0.85 1.15
N HIS A 185 -15.43 -0.04 0.17
CA HIS A 185 -16.24 -1.25 0.23
C HIS A 185 -15.41 -2.36 0.88
N GLN A 186 -16.06 -3.17 1.68
CA GLN A 186 -15.54 -4.38 2.32
C GLN A 186 -16.55 -5.48 2.12
N THR A 187 -16.16 -6.58 1.49
CA THR A 187 -17.11 -7.59 1.00
C THR A 187 -16.63 -9.01 1.33
N ILE A 188 -17.58 -9.88 1.52
CA ILE A 188 -17.41 -11.33 1.65
C ILE A 188 -18.13 -12.03 0.52
N HIS A 189 -17.42 -12.81 -0.28
CA HIS A 189 -18.01 -13.66 -1.30
C HIS A 189 -17.90 -15.14 -0.93
N SER A 190 -18.99 -15.86 -1.06
CA SER A 190 -19.09 -17.30 -0.86
C SER A 190 -20.21 -17.87 -1.74
N ALA A 191 -20.34 -19.18 -1.82
CA ALA A 191 -21.45 -19.76 -2.53
C ALA A 191 -22.82 -19.36 -1.96
N VAL A 192 -22.88 -19.03 -0.67
CA VAL A 192 -24.11 -18.53 -0.04
C VAL A 192 -24.38 -17.09 -0.43
N THR A 193 -23.38 -16.20 -0.34
CA THR A 193 -23.62 -14.78 -0.69
C THR A 193 -23.94 -14.61 -2.17
N GLU A 194 -23.46 -15.49 -3.05
CA GLU A 194 -23.68 -15.40 -4.49
C GLU A 194 -24.98 -16.07 -4.94
N TYR A 195 -25.31 -17.23 -4.39
CA TYR A 195 -26.37 -18.08 -4.93
C TYR A 195 -27.59 -18.27 -4.01
N ASP A 196 -27.45 -18.07 -2.69
CA ASP A 196 -28.56 -18.24 -1.74
C ASP A 196 -29.07 -16.89 -1.24
N LYS A 197 -30.08 -16.36 -1.93
CA LYS A 197 -30.65 -15.04 -1.64
C LYS A 197 -31.27 -14.94 -0.25
N GLU A 198 -31.77 -16.04 0.32
CA GLU A 198 -32.39 -16.03 1.65
C GLU A 198 -31.34 -16.15 2.76
N ALA A 199 -30.42 -17.10 2.65
CA ALA A 199 -29.36 -17.24 3.62
C ALA A 199 -28.41 -16.02 3.64
N ARG A 200 -28.20 -15.36 2.51
CA ARG A 200 -27.42 -14.11 2.42
C ARG A 200 -27.99 -12.96 3.27
N LYS A 201 -29.29 -12.96 3.56
CA LYS A 201 -29.94 -11.92 4.35
C LYS A 201 -29.76 -12.07 5.85
N THR A 202 -29.25 -13.19 6.33
CA THR A 202 -29.14 -13.48 7.76
C THR A 202 -28.10 -12.61 8.45
N GLN A 203 -27.10 -12.14 7.72
CA GLN A 203 -26.10 -11.21 8.24
C GLN A 203 -25.57 -10.29 7.14
N GLU A 204 -24.92 -9.20 7.55
CA GLU A 204 -24.22 -8.31 6.64
C GLU A 204 -23.05 -9.03 5.98
N TRP A 205 -22.90 -8.94 4.68
CA TRP A 205 -21.84 -9.55 3.88
C TRP A 205 -21.08 -8.52 3.03
N HIS A 206 -21.60 -7.31 2.95
CA HIS A 206 -20.99 -6.14 2.30
C HIS A 206 -21.21 -4.91 3.19
N HIS A 207 -20.16 -4.16 3.41
CA HIS A 207 -20.16 -2.95 4.23
C HIS A 207 -19.42 -1.82 3.54
N THR A 208 -19.81 -0.58 3.79
CA THR A 208 -19.07 0.61 3.38
C THR A 208 -18.63 1.40 4.60
N ALA A 209 -17.37 1.81 4.65
CA ALA A 209 -16.83 2.57 5.77
C ALA A 209 -16.00 3.77 5.30
N PRO A 210 -16.11 4.93 5.98
CA PRO A 210 -15.41 6.15 5.60
C PRO A 210 -13.89 5.98 5.72
N ILE A 211 -13.17 6.66 4.81
CA ILE A 211 -11.71 6.70 4.77
C ILE A 211 -11.18 8.13 4.87
N ASP A 212 -9.91 8.29 5.21
CA ASP A 212 -9.18 9.55 5.00
C ASP A 212 -8.83 9.65 3.50
N LYS A 213 -9.70 10.33 2.73
CA LYS A 213 -9.61 10.45 1.28
C LYS A 213 -8.30 11.12 0.87
N GLY A 214 -7.53 10.45 0.01
CA GLY A 214 -6.20 10.90 -0.42
C GLY A 214 -5.10 10.73 0.64
N GLY A 215 -5.46 10.41 1.88
CA GLY A 215 -4.56 10.10 2.97
C GLY A 215 -4.13 8.63 2.99
N TRP A 216 -3.22 8.32 3.91
CA TRP A 216 -2.81 6.96 4.19
C TRP A 216 -3.76 6.31 5.18
N ASN A 217 -4.46 5.27 4.79
CA ASN A 217 -5.27 4.45 5.68
C ASN A 217 -4.63 3.08 5.90
N VAL A 218 -4.92 2.47 7.04
CA VAL A 218 -4.60 1.06 7.32
C VAL A 218 -5.89 0.26 7.19
N TYR A 219 -5.94 -0.58 6.19
CA TYR A 219 -7.03 -1.53 5.99
C TYR A 219 -6.61 -2.87 6.57
N SER A 220 -7.45 -3.43 7.43
CA SER A 220 -7.08 -4.64 8.15
C SER A 220 -8.20 -5.68 8.09
N VAL A 221 -7.79 -6.95 8.08
CA VAL A 221 -8.70 -8.07 8.31
C VAL A 221 -8.14 -8.98 9.39
N GLU A 222 -8.99 -9.38 10.33
CA GLU A 222 -8.69 -10.40 11.33
C GLU A 222 -9.43 -11.69 10.96
N LEU A 223 -8.64 -12.73 10.70
CA LEU A 223 -9.11 -14.05 10.27
C LEU A 223 -9.14 -14.99 11.49
N TYR A 224 -10.31 -15.48 11.82
CA TYR A 224 -10.54 -16.46 12.88
C TYR A 224 -11.16 -17.75 12.31
N GLU A 225 -11.23 -18.79 13.09
CA GLU A 225 -11.85 -20.06 12.71
C GLU A 225 -13.35 -19.92 12.40
N ASP A 226 -13.99 -18.94 13.05
CA ASP A 226 -15.44 -18.75 13.06
C ASP A 226 -15.88 -17.36 12.61
N SER A 227 -14.95 -16.48 12.27
CA SER A 227 -15.29 -15.11 11.88
C SER A 227 -14.18 -14.42 11.06
N VAL A 228 -14.60 -13.43 10.27
CA VAL A 228 -13.74 -12.48 9.57
C VAL A 228 -14.16 -11.08 10.02
N SER A 229 -13.23 -10.34 10.63
CA SER A 229 -13.48 -8.97 11.11
C SER A 229 -12.70 -7.97 10.30
N PHE A 230 -13.36 -6.91 9.86
CA PHE A 230 -12.77 -5.84 9.04
C PHE A 230 -12.55 -4.59 9.88
N LEU A 231 -11.40 -3.92 9.64
CA LEU A 231 -11.07 -2.69 10.33
C LEU A 231 -10.48 -1.65 9.34
N ILE A 232 -10.78 -0.38 9.58
CA ILE A 232 -10.11 0.73 8.92
C ILE A 232 -9.51 1.64 10.01
N ASN A 233 -8.19 1.90 9.95
CA ASN A 233 -7.47 2.70 10.94
C ASN A 233 -7.72 2.22 12.38
N ASP A 234 -7.66 0.90 12.59
CA ASP A 234 -7.92 0.18 13.85
C ASP A 234 -9.36 0.29 14.40
N LYS A 235 -10.28 0.85 13.63
CA LYS A 235 -11.70 0.86 13.99
C LYS A 235 -12.40 -0.32 13.32
N LEU A 236 -13.04 -1.18 14.11
CA LEU A 236 -13.88 -2.26 13.59
C LEU A 236 -15.02 -1.65 12.76
N THR A 237 -15.19 -2.15 11.55
CA THR A 237 -16.25 -1.75 10.62
C THR A 237 -17.39 -2.76 10.62
N PHE A 238 -17.10 -4.03 10.35
CA PHE A 238 -18.08 -5.10 10.52
C PHE A 238 -17.40 -6.46 10.75
N THR A 239 -18.20 -7.47 11.10
CA THR A 239 -17.73 -8.85 11.30
C THR A 239 -18.68 -9.81 10.64
N TYR A 240 -18.16 -10.65 9.73
CA TYR A 240 -18.87 -11.78 9.17
C TYR A 240 -18.61 -13.02 9.97
N ARG A 241 -19.69 -13.72 10.39
CA ARG A 241 -19.61 -14.89 11.29
C ARG A 241 -19.98 -16.18 10.58
N LYS A 242 -19.36 -17.26 11.03
CA LYS A 242 -19.75 -18.60 10.65
C LYS A 242 -21.14 -18.92 11.19
N GLU A 243 -22.04 -19.35 10.31
CA GLU A 243 -23.40 -19.74 10.62
C GLU A 243 -23.57 -21.22 10.27
N PRO A 244 -23.40 -22.15 11.23
CA PRO A 244 -23.41 -23.60 10.97
C PRO A 244 -24.66 -24.11 10.28
N GLN A 245 -25.82 -23.47 10.49
CA GLN A 245 -27.10 -23.83 9.87
C GLN A 245 -27.10 -23.71 8.33
N HIS A 246 -26.18 -22.89 7.75
CA HIS A 246 -26.05 -22.72 6.31
C HIS A 246 -24.95 -23.60 5.70
N GLY A 247 -24.30 -24.45 6.52
CA GLY A 247 -23.30 -25.40 6.09
C GLY A 247 -21.94 -24.78 5.74
N PRO A 248 -20.98 -25.59 5.30
CA PRO A 248 -19.57 -25.16 5.10
C PRO A 248 -19.40 -24.16 3.95
N LYS A 249 -20.36 -24.08 3.01
CA LYS A 249 -20.31 -23.15 1.87
C LYS A 249 -20.57 -21.69 2.27
N GLN A 250 -21.11 -21.45 3.48
CA GLN A 250 -21.32 -20.11 4.00
C GLN A 250 -20.02 -19.49 4.52
N PHE A 251 -19.16 -20.28 5.13
CA PHE A 251 -17.91 -19.79 5.74
C PHE A 251 -16.70 -20.62 5.31
N PRO A 252 -16.21 -20.45 4.06
CA PRO A 252 -15.04 -21.18 3.55
C PRO A 252 -13.70 -20.50 3.86
N TYR A 253 -13.62 -19.56 4.82
CA TYR A 253 -12.47 -18.66 5.03
C TYR A 253 -11.42 -19.20 6.01
N ASP A 254 -11.67 -20.32 6.67
CA ASP A 254 -10.68 -20.97 7.54
C ASP A 254 -9.73 -21.88 6.74
N GLN A 255 -9.07 -21.28 5.77
CA GLN A 255 -8.08 -21.94 4.91
C GLN A 255 -6.99 -20.94 4.49
N PRO A 256 -5.83 -21.42 4.01
CA PRO A 256 -4.80 -20.53 3.47
C PRO A 256 -5.30 -19.75 2.25
N MET A 257 -5.07 -18.42 2.26
CA MET A 257 -5.45 -17.52 1.18
C MET A 257 -4.26 -16.67 0.77
N TYR A 258 -4.12 -16.37 -0.52
CA TYR A 258 -3.12 -15.44 -1.02
C TYR A 258 -3.70 -14.02 -1.15
N LEU A 259 -2.84 -13.01 -1.05
CA LEU A 259 -3.21 -11.60 -1.17
C LEU A 259 -3.04 -11.13 -2.61
N LEU A 260 -4.01 -10.35 -3.08
CA LEU A 260 -3.93 -9.57 -4.31
C LEU A 260 -4.00 -8.08 -3.95
N LEU A 261 -3.14 -7.30 -4.60
CA LEU A 261 -3.15 -5.84 -4.59
C LEU A 261 -3.12 -5.39 -6.04
N ASP A 262 -4.18 -4.80 -6.53
CA ASP A 262 -4.25 -4.47 -7.94
C ASP A 262 -5.01 -3.17 -8.20
N MET A 263 -4.52 -2.48 -9.25
CA MET A 263 -5.17 -1.32 -9.80
C MET A 263 -6.04 -1.77 -10.96
N GLN A 264 -7.34 -1.65 -10.79
CA GLN A 264 -8.32 -2.02 -11.82
C GLN A 264 -8.89 -0.74 -12.44
N LEU A 265 -9.23 -0.79 -13.73
CA LEU A 265 -9.81 0.34 -14.46
C LEU A 265 -11.00 -0.12 -15.32
N GLY A 266 -12.08 0.66 -15.26
CA GLY A 266 -13.27 0.44 -16.08
C GLY A 266 -14.03 -0.82 -15.71
N GLY A 267 -15.29 -0.88 -16.09
CA GLY A 267 -16.18 -2.00 -15.82
C GLY A 267 -17.62 -1.53 -15.56
N HIS A 268 -18.52 -2.50 -15.39
CA HIS A 268 -19.93 -2.17 -15.14
C HIS A 268 -20.12 -1.41 -13.83
N TRP A 269 -19.33 -1.73 -12.83
CA TRP A 269 -19.46 -1.14 -11.49
C TRP A 269 -18.92 0.28 -11.40
N VAL A 270 -17.80 0.56 -12.07
CA VAL A 270 -17.07 1.84 -11.96
C VAL A 270 -17.27 2.75 -13.17
N GLY A 271 -17.85 2.21 -14.25
CA GLY A 271 -18.06 2.98 -15.47
C GLY A 271 -16.84 3.08 -16.37
N ARG A 272 -16.80 4.11 -17.20
CA ARG A 272 -15.74 4.33 -18.19
C ARG A 272 -14.55 5.05 -17.58
N VAL A 273 -13.36 4.69 -18.04
CA VAL A 273 -12.12 5.41 -17.73
C VAL A 273 -12.07 6.74 -18.50
N ASP A 274 -11.75 7.84 -17.81
CA ASP A 274 -11.32 9.08 -18.49
C ASP A 274 -9.77 9.07 -18.59
N PRO A 275 -9.21 8.92 -19.82
CA PRO A 275 -7.77 8.91 -19.99
C PRO A 275 -7.05 10.19 -19.59
N LYS A 276 -7.77 11.31 -19.44
CA LYS A 276 -7.21 12.61 -19.04
C LYS A 276 -6.87 12.65 -17.55
N GLU A 277 -7.46 11.76 -16.76
CA GLU A 277 -7.23 11.65 -15.32
C GLU A 277 -6.12 10.64 -14.97
N LEU A 278 -5.49 10.03 -15.99
CA LEU A 278 -4.33 9.16 -15.81
C LEU A 278 -3.02 9.99 -15.92
N PRO A 279 -1.94 9.61 -15.21
CA PRO A 279 -1.74 8.34 -14.50
C PRO A 279 -2.48 8.25 -13.18
N TYR A 280 -3.10 7.12 -12.89
CA TYR A 280 -3.60 6.77 -11.58
C TYR A 280 -2.51 6.08 -10.74
N ARG A 281 -2.43 6.38 -9.45
CA ARG A 281 -1.48 5.76 -8.53
C ARG A 281 -2.19 5.08 -7.39
N TYR A 282 -1.93 3.80 -7.24
CA TYR A 282 -2.28 3.01 -6.08
C TYR A 282 -0.99 2.70 -5.32
N GLN A 283 -0.84 3.25 -4.12
CA GLN A 283 0.41 3.27 -3.37
C GLN A 283 0.27 2.46 -2.09
N ILE A 284 1.16 1.51 -1.88
CA ILE A 284 1.21 0.63 -0.73
C ILE A 284 2.49 0.91 0.06
N ASP A 285 2.35 1.27 1.35
CA ASP A 285 3.44 1.58 2.27
C ASP A 285 4.00 0.33 2.93
N TYR A 286 3.10 -0.57 3.36
CA TYR A 286 3.47 -1.86 3.90
C TYR A 286 2.31 -2.86 3.84
N VAL A 287 2.67 -4.12 3.92
CA VAL A 287 1.80 -5.25 4.22
C VAL A 287 2.40 -5.99 5.40
N ARG A 288 1.62 -6.26 6.45
CA ARG A 288 2.08 -6.90 7.68
C ARG A 288 1.11 -7.95 8.13
N PHE A 289 1.60 -9.15 8.43
CA PHE A 289 0.79 -10.24 8.93
C PHE A 289 1.24 -10.65 10.32
N TYR A 290 0.25 -10.77 11.22
CA TYR A 290 0.44 -11.05 12.63
C TYR A 290 -0.33 -12.31 13.03
N LYS A 291 0.24 -13.09 13.95
CA LYS A 291 -0.45 -14.16 14.69
C LYS A 291 -0.82 -13.68 16.08
N LYS A 292 -1.93 -14.19 16.61
CA LYS A 292 -2.33 -13.88 17.98
C LYS A 292 -1.33 -14.49 18.95
N ARG A 293 -0.85 -13.70 19.92
CA ARG A 293 -0.05 -14.23 21.03
C ARG A 293 -0.98 -14.94 21.99
N PHE A 294 -0.76 -16.21 22.22
CA PHE A 294 -1.34 -16.90 23.35
C PHE A 294 -0.50 -16.52 24.56
N LYS A 295 -1.13 -16.04 25.63
CA LYS A 295 -0.45 -15.95 26.95
C LYS A 295 -0.37 -17.38 27.48
N ASP A 296 0.86 -17.89 27.68
CA ASP A 296 1.12 -19.10 28.43
C ASP A 296 0.58 -18.96 29.85
#